data_294c416c2858b2fc5bad4daba3fad216
#
_entry.id   294c416c2858b2fc5bad4daba3fad216
#
_cell.length_a   1.000
_cell.length_b   1.000
_cell.length_c   1.000
_cell.angle_alpha   90.00
_cell.angle_beta   90.00
_cell.angle_gamma   90.00
#
_symmetry.space_group_name_H-M   'P 1'
#
loop_
_entity.id
_entity.type
_entity.pdbx_description
1 polymer ?
#
loop_
_entity_poly.entity_id
_entity_poly.type
_entity_poly.pdbx_seq_one_letter_code
_entity_poly.pdbx_strand_id
1 'polypeptide(L)'
;VDRFALPDSGAALRYAVNVALARTGAIASEERAFSVSEPVRGHFLRRQLALAWGLYGPLLASFSDDPEVSSAVVLLSVPASFVIVQRLSRNIEVTRAQSDLAFDGAKRGWAVGAGALYVLAGDAPDGKVYRFVGLASALGGSVFGFRRARSFTDGEAQASTTLSNFGALTA
;
A
#
# COMPACT_ATOMS: atom_id res chain seq x y z
N VAL A 1 17.88 -63.69 -3.88
CA VAL A 1 16.68 -62.95 -3.40
C VAL A 1 17.07 -61.49 -3.31
N ASP A 2 16.82 -60.73 -4.38
CA ASP A 2 17.11 -59.30 -4.45
C ASP A 2 16.11 -58.55 -3.56
N ARG A 3 16.61 -57.96 -2.50
CA ARG A 3 15.85 -57.00 -1.69
C ARG A 3 15.68 -55.73 -2.48
N PHE A 4 14.51 -55.48 -3.03
CA PHE A 4 14.12 -54.18 -3.51
C PHE A 4 14.21 -53.18 -2.35
N ALA A 5 15.27 -52.42 -2.30
CA ALA A 5 15.36 -51.27 -1.40
C ALA A 5 14.30 -50.22 -1.86
N LEU A 6 13.28 -50.04 -1.09
CA LEU A 6 12.32 -48.95 -1.30
C LEU A 6 13.11 -47.63 -1.27
N PRO A 7 12.93 -46.75 -2.26
CA PRO A 7 13.55 -45.43 -2.20
C PRO A 7 13.19 -44.75 -0.90
N ASP A 8 14.17 -44.16 -0.23
CA ASP A 8 13.99 -43.41 1.00
C ASP A 8 12.91 -42.35 0.78
N SER A 9 11.73 -42.59 1.33
CA SER A 9 10.57 -41.71 1.20
C SER A 9 10.85 -40.30 1.72
N GLY A 10 11.79 -40.16 2.66
CA GLY A 10 12.25 -38.89 3.17
C GLY A 10 13.08 -38.11 2.14
N ALA A 11 13.93 -38.78 1.35
CA ALA A 11 14.70 -38.12 0.29
C ALA A 11 13.80 -37.64 -0.86
N ALA A 12 12.82 -38.45 -1.26
CA ALA A 12 11.85 -38.09 -2.29
C ALA A 12 10.97 -36.89 -1.85
N LEU A 13 10.54 -36.86 -0.60
CA LEU A 13 9.76 -35.74 -0.06
C LEU A 13 10.60 -34.46 -0.02
N ARG A 14 11.84 -34.52 0.47
CA ARG A 14 12.76 -33.35 0.48
C ARG A 14 13.01 -32.82 -0.94
N TYR A 15 13.21 -33.70 -1.90
CA TYR A 15 13.38 -33.31 -3.30
C TYR A 15 12.13 -32.62 -3.84
N ALA A 16 10.94 -33.17 -3.61
CA ALA A 16 9.68 -32.59 -4.05
C ALA A 16 9.44 -31.18 -3.41
N VAL A 17 9.73 -31.03 -2.12
CA VAL A 17 9.62 -29.74 -1.42
C VAL A 17 10.61 -28.72 -1.99
N ASN A 18 11.87 -29.11 -2.22
CA ASN A 18 12.88 -28.22 -2.81
C ASN A 18 12.53 -27.79 -4.23
N VAL A 19 11.99 -28.70 -5.05
CA VAL A 19 11.51 -28.38 -6.40
C VAL A 19 10.32 -27.44 -6.36
N ALA A 20 9.37 -27.66 -5.42
CA ALA A 20 8.23 -26.76 -5.24
C ALA A 20 8.67 -25.36 -4.80
N LEU A 21 9.60 -25.26 -3.83
CA LEU A 21 10.17 -23.99 -3.37
C LEU A 21 10.93 -23.25 -4.48
N ALA A 22 11.74 -24.01 -5.27
CA ALA A 22 12.46 -23.42 -6.41
C ALA A 22 11.50 -22.89 -7.48
N ARG A 23 10.43 -23.63 -7.78
CA ARG A 23 9.38 -23.16 -8.71
C ARG A 23 8.65 -21.94 -8.19
N THR A 24 8.30 -21.91 -6.92
CA THR A 24 7.65 -20.75 -6.28
C THR A 24 8.57 -19.53 -6.34
N GLY A 25 9.85 -19.70 -6.05
CA GLY A 25 10.84 -18.63 -6.17
C GLY A 25 11.04 -18.14 -7.60
N ALA A 26 11.05 -19.04 -8.59
CA ALA A 26 11.15 -18.68 -10.01
C ALA A 26 9.89 -17.92 -10.48
N ILE A 27 8.69 -18.39 -10.12
CA ILE A 27 7.43 -17.71 -10.43
C ILE A 27 7.39 -16.32 -9.80
N ALA A 28 7.79 -16.20 -8.52
CA ALA A 28 7.84 -14.91 -7.85
C ALA A 28 8.87 -13.95 -8.47
N SER A 29 9.98 -14.46 -8.98
CA SER A 29 10.99 -13.66 -9.69
C SER A 29 10.50 -13.19 -11.06
N GLU A 30 9.81 -14.06 -11.78
CA GLU A 30 9.21 -13.76 -13.08
C GLU A 30 8.07 -12.77 -12.95
N GLU A 31 7.21 -12.92 -11.93
CA GLU A 31 6.14 -11.98 -11.62
C GLU A 31 6.70 -10.60 -11.24
N ARG A 32 7.81 -10.53 -10.49
CA ARG A 32 8.49 -9.26 -10.19
C ARG A 32 9.05 -8.60 -11.46
N ALA A 33 9.64 -9.38 -12.36
CA ALA A 33 10.17 -8.86 -13.63
C ALA A 33 9.03 -8.34 -14.54
N PHE A 34 7.87 -8.98 -14.52
CA PHE A 34 6.70 -8.58 -15.32
C PHE A 34 6.00 -7.33 -14.77
N SER A 35 6.15 -7.01 -13.49
CA SER A 35 5.52 -5.86 -12.82
C SER A 35 6.21 -4.52 -13.13
N VAL A 36 7.38 -4.54 -13.75
CA VAL A 36 8.17 -3.35 -14.12
C VAL A 36 7.82 -2.90 -15.55
N SER A 37 6.59 -2.51 -15.82
CA SER A 37 6.20 -1.99 -17.13
C SER A 37 5.62 -0.58 -17.04
N GLU A 38 5.72 0.21 -18.13
CA GLU A 38 5.14 1.58 -18.21
C GLU A 38 3.67 1.70 -17.72
N PRO A 39 2.78 0.71 -17.97
CA PRO A 39 1.42 0.75 -17.42
C PRO A 39 1.35 0.81 -15.90
N VAL A 40 2.34 0.30 -15.19
CA VAL A 40 2.38 0.30 -13.71
C VAL A 40 2.58 1.71 -13.15
N ARG A 41 3.39 2.53 -13.81
CA ARG A 41 3.58 3.93 -13.41
C ARG A 41 2.29 4.73 -13.56
N GLY A 42 1.55 4.52 -14.66
CA GLY A 42 0.25 5.13 -14.86
C GLY A 42 -0.78 4.70 -13.80
N HIS A 43 -0.72 3.45 -13.36
CA HIS A 43 -1.53 2.93 -12.26
C HIS A 43 -1.19 3.61 -10.93
N PHE A 44 0.09 3.74 -10.61
CA PHE A 44 0.56 4.44 -9.41
C PHE A 44 0.10 5.91 -9.40
N LEU A 45 0.30 6.64 -10.49
CA LEU A 45 -0.14 8.02 -10.62
C LEU A 45 -1.65 8.16 -10.40
N ARG A 46 -2.47 7.31 -11.03
CA ARG A 46 -3.94 7.33 -10.85
C ARG A 46 -4.35 7.08 -9.40
N ARG A 47 -3.70 6.15 -8.71
CA ARG A 47 -3.96 5.87 -7.30
C ARG A 47 -3.58 7.05 -6.40
N GLN A 48 -2.46 7.70 -6.66
CA GLN A 48 -2.05 8.88 -5.92
C GLN A 48 -2.98 10.07 -6.19
N LEU A 49 -3.47 10.25 -7.42
CA LEU A 49 -4.49 11.25 -7.73
C LEU A 49 -5.82 10.96 -7.01
N ALA A 50 -6.22 9.70 -6.92
CA ALA A 50 -7.40 9.31 -6.15
C ALA A 50 -7.26 9.62 -4.66
N LEU A 51 -6.06 9.44 -4.08
CA LEU A 51 -5.76 9.86 -2.70
C LEU A 51 -5.76 11.39 -2.56
N ALA A 52 -5.20 12.10 -3.53
CA ALA A 52 -5.19 13.56 -3.51
C ALA A 52 -6.61 14.12 -3.53
N TRP A 53 -7.47 13.57 -4.38
CA TRP A 53 -8.87 13.99 -4.46
C TRP A 53 -9.71 13.54 -3.26
N GLY A 54 -9.62 12.26 -2.88
CA GLY A 54 -10.54 11.64 -1.91
C GLY A 54 -10.07 11.71 -0.45
N LEU A 55 -8.80 12.00 -0.20
CA LEU A 55 -8.24 11.98 1.16
C LEU A 55 -7.41 13.23 1.47
N TYR A 56 -6.32 13.47 0.75
CA TYR A 56 -5.40 14.56 1.10
C TYR A 56 -6.00 15.95 0.85
N GLY A 57 -6.69 16.15 -0.27
CA GLY A 57 -7.32 17.42 -0.61
C GLY A 57 -8.36 17.83 0.42
N PRO A 58 -9.37 17.00 0.73
CA PRO A 58 -10.34 17.30 1.79
C PRO A 58 -9.72 17.52 3.16
N LEU A 59 -8.72 16.72 3.55
CA LEU A 59 -8.00 16.91 4.82
C LEU A 59 -7.27 18.25 4.86
N LEU A 60 -6.57 18.61 3.79
CA LEU A 60 -5.88 19.90 3.69
C LEU A 60 -6.87 21.07 3.66
N ALA A 61 -7.95 20.97 2.89
CA ALA A 61 -8.98 21.99 2.80
C ALA A 61 -9.65 22.26 4.15
N SER A 62 -9.80 21.21 4.95
CA SER A 62 -10.45 21.32 6.26
C SER A 62 -9.68 22.14 7.31
N PHE A 63 -8.45 22.57 7.02
CA PHE A 63 -7.70 23.51 7.87
C PHE A 63 -8.15 24.97 7.70
N SER A 64 -8.87 25.29 6.64
CA SER A 64 -9.45 26.62 6.39
C SER A 64 -10.93 26.59 6.76
N ASP A 65 -11.38 27.64 7.43
CA ASP A 65 -12.80 27.89 7.71
C ASP A 65 -13.47 28.66 6.55
N ASP A 66 -12.68 29.14 5.57
CA ASP A 66 -13.16 29.84 4.39
C ASP A 66 -13.52 28.86 3.27
N PRO A 67 -14.77 28.82 2.79
CA PRO A 67 -15.19 27.89 1.74
C PRO A 67 -14.48 28.08 0.40
N GLU A 68 -14.11 29.32 0.05
CA GLU A 68 -13.42 29.61 -1.21
C GLU A 68 -11.99 29.07 -1.16
N VAL A 69 -11.28 29.32 -0.04
CA VAL A 69 -9.95 28.78 0.20
C VAL A 69 -9.98 27.26 0.25
N SER A 70 -10.92 26.66 0.96
CA SER A 70 -11.10 25.21 1.04
C SER A 70 -11.30 24.58 -0.33
N SER A 71 -12.15 25.17 -1.16
CA SER A 71 -12.41 24.71 -2.52
C SER A 71 -11.17 24.83 -3.40
N ALA A 72 -10.45 25.95 -3.32
CA ALA A 72 -9.20 26.14 -4.04
C ALA A 72 -8.13 25.12 -3.62
N VAL A 73 -8.00 24.82 -2.34
CA VAL A 73 -7.06 23.80 -1.82
C VAL A 73 -7.37 22.42 -2.38
N VAL A 74 -8.64 22.00 -2.40
CA VAL A 74 -9.03 20.71 -2.99
C VAL A 74 -8.67 20.67 -4.47
N LEU A 75 -9.05 21.72 -5.23
CA LEU A 75 -8.78 21.77 -6.68
C LEU A 75 -7.27 21.79 -6.99
N LEU A 76 -6.47 22.46 -6.18
CA LEU A 76 -5.02 22.55 -6.38
C LEU A 76 -4.28 21.31 -5.87
N SER A 77 -4.84 20.55 -4.95
CA SER A 77 -4.22 19.35 -4.39
C SER A 77 -3.98 18.27 -5.46
N VAL A 78 -4.87 18.16 -6.45
CA VAL A 78 -4.79 17.15 -7.50
C VAL A 78 -3.61 17.44 -8.46
N PRO A 79 -3.51 18.61 -9.12
CA PRO A 79 -2.38 18.89 -9.98
C PRO A 79 -1.04 18.98 -9.22
N ALA A 80 -1.04 19.50 -7.99
CA ALA A 80 0.15 19.52 -7.15
C ALA A 80 0.64 18.10 -6.85
N SER A 81 -0.25 17.20 -6.45
CA SER A 81 0.07 15.77 -6.22
C SER A 81 0.58 15.10 -7.48
N PHE A 82 -0.01 15.39 -8.64
CA PHE A 82 0.46 14.85 -9.92
C PHE A 82 1.92 15.24 -10.18
N VAL A 83 2.24 16.53 -10.08
CA VAL A 83 3.59 17.03 -10.32
C VAL A 83 4.59 16.45 -9.31
N ILE A 84 4.24 16.44 -8.03
CA ILE A 84 5.08 15.90 -6.96
C ILE A 84 5.35 14.41 -7.18
N VAL A 85 4.30 13.62 -7.36
CA VAL A 85 4.42 12.16 -7.53
C VAL A 85 5.13 11.82 -8.83
N GLN A 86 4.87 12.54 -9.92
CA GLN A 86 5.58 12.38 -11.19
C GLN A 86 7.07 12.67 -11.04
N ARG A 87 7.45 13.75 -10.35
CA ARG A 87 8.87 14.08 -10.11
C ARG A 87 9.55 13.04 -9.23
N LEU A 88 8.93 12.65 -8.12
CA LEU A 88 9.47 11.66 -7.18
C LEU A 88 9.60 10.27 -7.82
N SER A 89 8.66 9.88 -8.68
CA SER A 89 8.67 8.57 -9.34
C SER A 89 9.44 8.54 -10.66
N ARG A 90 9.99 9.68 -11.12
CA ARG A 90 10.66 9.75 -12.44
C ARG A 90 11.88 8.83 -12.55
N ASN A 91 12.63 8.71 -11.47
CA ASN A 91 13.88 7.95 -11.41
C ASN A 91 13.76 6.66 -10.57
N ILE A 92 12.53 6.26 -10.23
CA ILE A 92 12.28 5.08 -9.40
C ILE A 92 11.41 4.12 -10.21
N GLU A 93 11.82 2.88 -10.29
CA GLU A 93 10.98 1.80 -10.79
C GLU A 93 9.92 1.49 -9.72
N VAL A 94 8.66 1.73 -10.08
CA VAL A 94 7.52 1.48 -9.18
C VAL A 94 6.87 0.17 -9.59
N THR A 95 6.75 -0.77 -8.66
CA THR A 95 6.01 -2.02 -8.88
C THR A 95 4.53 -1.84 -8.60
N ARG A 96 3.70 -2.75 -9.11
CA ARG A 96 2.26 -2.75 -8.82
C ARG A 96 2.00 -2.96 -7.33
N ALA A 97 2.73 -3.87 -6.70
CA ALA A 97 2.70 -4.09 -5.26
C ALA A 97 2.95 -2.79 -4.47
N GLN A 98 3.96 -2.00 -4.88
CA GLN A 98 4.25 -0.70 -4.25
C GLN A 98 3.11 0.31 -4.42
N SER A 99 2.50 0.34 -5.61
CA SER A 99 1.35 1.20 -5.88
C SER A 99 0.16 0.85 -4.98
N ASP A 100 -0.15 -0.43 -4.89
CA ASP A 100 -1.31 -0.94 -4.17
C ASP A 100 -1.15 -0.79 -2.65
N LEU A 101 0.01 -1.17 -2.12
CA LEU A 101 0.29 -1.04 -0.68
C LEU A 101 0.49 0.41 -0.23
N ALA A 102 1.00 1.31 -1.09
CA ALA A 102 1.04 2.73 -0.77
C ALA A 102 -0.36 3.35 -0.66
N PHE A 103 -1.25 3.00 -1.60
CA PHE A 103 -2.62 3.47 -1.59
C PHE A 103 -3.39 2.96 -0.37
N ASP A 104 -3.27 1.68 -0.08
CA ASP A 104 -3.92 1.05 1.05
C ASP A 104 -3.35 1.51 2.39
N GLY A 105 -2.02 1.68 2.45
CA GLY A 105 -1.32 2.23 3.59
C GLY A 105 -1.77 3.66 3.96
N ALA A 106 -2.07 4.50 2.96
CA ALA A 106 -2.62 5.82 3.20
C ALA A 106 -3.99 5.78 3.88
N LYS A 107 -4.90 4.96 3.36
CA LYS A 107 -6.26 4.82 3.92
C LYS A 107 -6.22 4.29 5.36
N ARG A 108 -5.42 3.25 5.58
CA ARG A 108 -5.27 2.64 6.91
C ARG A 108 -4.53 3.54 7.87
N GLY A 109 -3.48 4.20 7.40
CA GLY A 109 -2.75 5.18 8.20
C GLY A 109 -3.69 6.26 8.73
N TRP A 110 -4.55 6.80 7.87
CA TRP A 110 -5.58 7.74 8.29
C TRP A 110 -6.54 7.14 9.32
N ALA A 111 -7.12 5.97 9.04
CA ALA A 111 -8.09 5.32 9.93
C ALA A 111 -7.47 4.98 11.31
N VAL A 112 -6.26 4.42 11.31
CA VAL A 112 -5.55 4.06 12.55
C VAL A 112 -5.14 5.32 13.32
N GLY A 113 -4.58 6.33 12.66
CA GLY A 113 -4.17 7.58 13.30
C GLY A 113 -5.33 8.36 13.90
N ALA A 114 -6.41 8.48 13.13
CA ALA A 114 -7.64 9.14 13.59
C ALA A 114 -8.31 8.35 14.72
N GLY A 115 -8.41 7.03 14.59
CA GLY A 115 -8.99 6.16 15.61
C GLY A 115 -8.17 6.13 16.90
N ALA A 116 -6.84 6.02 16.80
CA ALA A 116 -5.97 6.06 17.96
C ALA A 116 -6.07 7.38 18.72
N LEU A 117 -6.10 8.51 17.99
CA LEU A 117 -6.27 9.81 18.63
C LEU A 117 -7.62 9.91 19.36
N TYR A 118 -8.70 9.42 18.74
CA TYR A 118 -10.03 9.41 19.35
C TYR A 118 -10.06 8.60 20.66
N VAL A 119 -9.43 7.41 20.66
CA VAL A 119 -9.37 6.56 21.85
C VAL A 119 -8.48 7.15 22.94
N LEU A 120 -7.35 7.75 22.58
CA LEU A 120 -6.37 8.27 23.53
C LEU A 120 -6.75 9.62 24.13
N ALA A 121 -7.48 10.45 23.39
CA ALA A 121 -7.87 11.78 23.85
C ALA A 121 -9.06 11.76 24.85
N GLY A 122 -9.81 10.66 24.94
CA GLY A 122 -10.93 10.48 25.87
C GLY A 122 -12.15 11.34 25.57
N ASP A 123 -11.94 12.60 25.21
CA ASP A 123 -12.94 13.55 24.71
C ASP A 123 -12.63 13.87 23.23
N ALA A 124 -13.60 14.46 22.52
CA ALA A 124 -13.40 14.82 21.12
C ALA A 124 -12.18 15.74 20.97
N PRO A 125 -11.08 15.28 20.34
CA PRO A 125 -9.89 16.09 20.19
C PRO A 125 -10.20 17.34 19.37
N ASP A 126 -9.42 18.42 19.58
CA ASP A 126 -9.51 19.63 18.75
C ASP A 126 -9.49 19.21 17.28
N GLY A 127 -10.45 19.70 16.51
CA GLY A 127 -10.63 19.36 15.11
C GLY A 127 -9.36 19.59 14.28
N LYS A 128 -8.52 20.57 14.61
CA LYS A 128 -7.24 20.82 13.93
C LYS A 128 -6.22 19.74 14.22
N VAL A 129 -6.13 19.29 15.47
CA VAL A 129 -5.23 18.17 15.87
C VAL A 129 -5.66 16.88 15.19
N TYR A 130 -6.96 16.59 15.18
CA TYR A 130 -7.52 15.41 14.50
C TYR A 130 -7.16 15.38 13.00
N ARG A 131 -7.30 16.52 12.32
CA ARG A 131 -6.99 16.67 10.90
C ARG A 131 -5.50 16.51 10.63
N PHE A 132 -4.65 17.13 11.48
CA PHE A 132 -3.20 17.02 11.36
C PHE A 132 -2.72 15.59 11.56
N VAL A 133 -3.17 14.92 12.62
CA VAL A 133 -2.80 13.52 12.90
C VAL A 133 -3.31 12.61 11.78
N GLY A 134 -4.54 12.82 11.30
CA GLY A 134 -5.09 12.07 10.18
C GLY A 134 -4.26 12.21 8.90
N LEU A 135 -3.87 13.45 8.55
CA LEU A 135 -3.04 13.72 7.37
C LEU A 135 -1.63 13.12 7.52
N ALA A 136 -0.98 13.35 8.67
CA ALA A 136 0.36 12.84 8.93
C ALA A 136 0.39 11.30 8.91
N SER A 137 -0.61 10.66 9.52
CA SER A 137 -0.75 9.19 9.54
C SER A 137 -1.07 8.63 8.16
N ALA A 138 -1.88 9.32 7.35
CA ALA A 138 -2.14 8.92 5.97
C ALA A 138 -0.88 8.95 5.11
N LEU A 139 -0.11 10.04 5.18
CA LEU A 139 1.17 10.18 4.47
C LEU A 139 2.20 9.15 4.96
N GLY A 140 2.33 9.00 6.28
CA GLY A 140 3.21 8.00 6.89
C GLY A 140 2.84 6.58 6.47
N GLY A 141 1.56 6.24 6.49
CA GLY A 141 1.03 4.96 6.03
C GLY A 141 1.31 4.69 4.56
N SER A 142 1.17 5.72 3.70
CA SER A 142 1.50 5.60 2.26
C SER A 142 2.99 5.29 2.05
N VAL A 143 3.87 6.05 2.71
CA VAL A 143 5.33 5.84 2.62
C VAL A 143 5.73 4.47 3.18
N PHE A 144 5.15 4.08 4.31
CA PHE A 144 5.40 2.77 4.91
C PHE A 144 4.96 1.63 3.97
N GLY A 145 3.74 1.71 3.44
CA GLY A 145 3.23 0.74 2.47
C GLY A 145 4.11 0.63 1.22
N PHE A 146 4.52 1.77 0.67
CA PHE A 146 5.44 1.81 -0.48
C PHE A 146 6.78 1.13 -0.19
N ARG A 147 7.39 1.43 0.97
CA ARG A 147 8.67 0.83 1.37
C ARG A 147 8.55 -0.65 1.67
N ARG A 148 7.50 -1.05 2.37
CA ARG A 148 7.24 -2.44 2.74
C ARG A 148 7.02 -3.33 1.52
N ALA A 149 6.38 -2.78 0.48
CA ALA A 149 6.08 -3.50 -0.75
C ALA A 149 7.30 -3.91 -1.60
N ARG A 150 8.50 -3.42 -1.29
CA ARG A 150 9.72 -3.76 -2.06
C ARG A 150 10.04 -5.26 -2.07
N SER A 151 9.62 -5.99 -1.04
CA SER A 151 9.83 -7.43 -0.90
C SER A 151 8.61 -8.27 -1.28
N PHE A 152 7.52 -7.62 -1.72
CA PHE A 152 6.27 -8.31 -2.06
C PHE A 152 6.15 -8.51 -3.57
N THR A 153 5.60 -9.66 -3.96
CA THR A 153 5.03 -9.87 -5.29
C THR A 153 3.66 -9.20 -5.38
N ASP A 154 3.15 -9.02 -6.59
CA ASP A 154 1.80 -8.43 -6.81
C ASP A 154 0.71 -9.28 -6.16
N GLY A 155 0.83 -10.62 -6.22
CA GLY A 155 -0.11 -11.54 -5.58
C GLY A 155 -0.10 -11.43 -4.05
N GLU A 156 1.06 -11.35 -3.41
CA GLU A 156 1.19 -11.14 -1.96
C GLU A 156 0.62 -9.79 -1.52
N ALA A 157 0.87 -8.74 -2.29
CA ALA A 157 0.32 -7.42 -2.02
C ALA A 157 -1.21 -7.43 -2.08
N GLN A 158 -1.78 -8.06 -3.11
CA GLN A 158 -3.23 -8.19 -3.26
C GLN A 158 -3.85 -9.04 -2.15
N ALA A 159 -3.23 -10.16 -1.78
CA ALA A 159 -3.68 -10.99 -0.68
C ALA A 159 -3.64 -10.23 0.66
N SER A 160 -2.55 -9.52 0.94
CA SER A 160 -2.41 -8.68 2.13
C SER A 160 -3.49 -7.60 2.21
N THR A 161 -3.77 -6.92 1.10
CA THR A 161 -4.81 -5.89 1.03
C THR A 161 -6.20 -6.46 1.26
N THR A 162 -6.50 -7.61 0.65
CA THR A 162 -7.80 -8.29 0.77
C THR A 162 -8.03 -8.79 2.19
N LEU A 163 -7.09 -9.55 2.75
CA LEU A 163 -7.19 -10.10 4.11
C LEU A 163 -7.36 -9.01 5.16
N SER A 164 -6.66 -7.92 5.01
CA SER A 164 -6.72 -6.81 5.94
C SER A 164 -8.03 -6.01 5.83
N ASN A 165 -8.64 -5.93 4.62
CA ASN A 165 -9.99 -5.36 4.47
C ASN A 165 -11.04 -6.26 5.15
N PHE A 166 -10.91 -7.57 5.04
CA PHE A 166 -11.76 -8.52 5.78
C PHE A 166 -11.60 -8.36 7.30
N GLY A 167 -10.38 -8.25 7.82
CA GLY A 167 -10.13 -8.01 9.23
C GLY A 167 -10.78 -6.74 9.75
N ALA A 168 -10.80 -5.66 8.97
CA ALA A 168 -11.45 -4.41 9.33
C ALA A 168 -12.99 -4.46 9.31
N LEU A 169 -13.58 -5.43 8.57
CA LEU A 169 -15.05 -5.61 8.52
C LEU A 169 -15.56 -6.53 9.63
N THR A 170 -14.67 -7.30 10.28
CA THR A 170 -15.03 -8.29 11.31
C THR A 170 -14.65 -7.87 12.72
N ALA A 171 -13.98 -6.73 12.88
CA ALA A 171 -13.61 -6.12 14.16
C ALA A 171 -14.64 -5.12 14.64
#